data_5227a7a2dd821b5627bd91d12797a1fc
#
_entry.id   5227a7a2dd821b5627bd91d12797a1fc
#
_cell.length_a   1.000
_cell.length_b   1.000
_cell.length_c   1.000
_cell.angle_alpha   90.00
_cell.angle_beta   90.00
_cell.angle_gamma   90.00
#
_symmetry.space_group_name_H-M   'P 1'
#
loop_
_entity.id
_entity.type
_entity.pdbx_description
1 polymer ?
#
loop_
_entity_poly.entity_id
_entity_poly.type
_entity_poly.pdbx_seq_one_letter_code
_entity_poly.pdbx_strand_id
1 'polypeptide(L)'
;MASNANRRIRVTEYLDLELDREQWICNRCGHIFGSARDNYKKGCLIHDRDPREIHLPIVEGDYSFSPDPLWVRIVEFYCPGCGTQVDTEYLPPGHPLTHDIEIDIDALKSRLESGELVIKDQRLEAAQ
;
A
#
# COMPACT_ATOMS: atom_id res chain seq x y z
N MET A 1 -11.42 15.60 -23.85
CA MET A 1 -10.42 14.75 -23.70
C MET A 1 -10.40 13.98 -22.45
N ALA A 2 -11.41 13.24 -22.31
CA ALA A 2 -11.55 12.38 -21.18
C ALA A 2 -10.38 11.44 -21.02
N SER A 3 -9.74 11.11 -22.11
CA SER A 3 -8.63 10.18 -22.09
C SER A 3 -7.47 10.63 -21.21
N ASN A 4 -7.38 11.94 -20.95
CA ASN A 4 -6.28 12.44 -20.13
C ASN A 4 -6.61 12.42 -18.65
N ALA A 5 -7.85 12.08 -18.30
CA ALA A 5 -8.29 12.15 -16.93
C ALA A 5 -7.89 10.95 -16.09
N ASN A 6 -7.24 9.95 -16.68
CA ASN A 6 -6.95 8.72 -15.96
C ASN A 6 -5.49 8.34 -16.05
N ARG A 7 -4.61 9.28 -15.71
CA ARG A 7 -3.20 8.95 -15.56
C ARG A 7 -3.06 8.13 -14.30
N ARG A 8 -3.12 6.84 -14.49
CA ARG A 8 -3.09 5.89 -13.37
C ARG A 8 -1.82 5.06 -13.45
N ILE A 9 -1.14 4.96 -12.32
CA ILE A 9 0.13 4.26 -12.21
C ILE A 9 -0.03 3.14 -11.19
N ARG A 10 0.39 1.94 -11.55
CA ARG A 10 0.42 0.83 -10.60
C ARG A 10 1.61 1.00 -9.68
N VAL A 11 1.35 1.05 -8.38
CA VAL A 11 2.39 1.23 -7.36
C VAL A 11 2.74 -0.10 -6.71
N THR A 12 1.72 -0.85 -6.31
CA THR A 12 1.89 -2.22 -5.81
C THR A 12 0.92 -3.13 -6.52
N GLU A 13 0.89 -4.40 -6.13
CA GLU A 13 0.01 -5.37 -6.77
C GLU A 13 -1.46 -4.94 -6.75
N TYR A 14 -1.92 -4.29 -5.69
CA TYR A 14 -3.33 -3.91 -5.55
C TYR A 14 -3.56 -2.42 -5.38
N LEU A 15 -2.50 -1.62 -5.35
CA LEU A 15 -2.60 -0.18 -5.11
C LEU A 15 -2.16 0.60 -6.33
N ASP A 16 -3.06 1.44 -6.83
CA ASP A 16 -2.77 2.37 -7.92
C ASP A 16 -2.75 3.81 -7.41
N LEU A 17 -1.96 4.63 -8.08
CA LEU A 17 -1.97 6.07 -7.92
C LEU A 17 -2.75 6.68 -9.08
N GLU A 18 -3.86 7.36 -8.78
CA GLU A 18 -4.58 8.13 -9.79
C GLU A 18 -4.06 9.56 -9.69
N LEU A 19 -3.28 9.95 -10.69
CA LEU A 19 -2.46 11.15 -10.61
C LEU A 19 -3.25 12.44 -10.76
N ASP A 20 -4.27 12.46 -11.60
CA ASP A 20 -5.00 13.69 -11.86
C ASP A 20 -5.83 14.15 -10.67
N ARG A 21 -6.44 13.22 -9.95
CA ARG A 21 -7.19 13.51 -8.73
C ARG A 21 -6.34 13.38 -7.48
N GLU A 22 -5.11 12.90 -7.64
CA GLU A 22 -4.17 12.68 -6.53
C GLU A 22 -4.78 11.80 -5.45
N GLN A 23 -5.17 10.58 -5.86
CA GLN A 23 -5.84 9.63 -4.99
C GLN A 23 -5.17 8.26 -5.05
N TRP A 24 -5.16 7.57 -3.92
CA TRP A 24 -4.83 6.15 -3.86
C TRP A 24 -6.07 5.34 -4.16
N ILE A 25 -5.97 4.37 -5.05
CA ILE A 25 -7.11 3.58 -5.51
C ILE A 25 -6.78 2.09 -5.47
N CYS A 26 -7.75 1.28 -5.02
CA CYS A 26 -7.67 -0.16 -5.16
C CYS A 26 -7.88 -0.53 -6.63
N ASN A 27 -6.92 -1.23 -7.23
CA ASN A 27 -7.06 -1.58 -8.64
C ASN A 27 -8.02 -2.75 -8.90
N ARG A 28 -8.54 -3.38 -7.85
CA ARG A 28 -9.53 -4.45 -8.02
C ARG A 28 -10.96 -3.96 -8.00
N CYS A 29 -11.29 -2.99 -7.15
CA CYS A 29 -12.67 -2.53 -7.02
C CYS A 29 -12.85 -1.04 -7.23
N GLY A 30 -11.77 -0.27 -7.33
CA GLY A 30 -11.85 1.18 -7.51
C GLY A 30 -12.08 1.97 -6.23
N HIS A 31 -12.03 1.33 -5.08
CA HIS A 31 -12.18 2.05 -3.82
C HIS A 31 -11.06 3.09 -3.64
N ILE A 32 -11.44 4.28 -3.18
CA ILE A 32 -10.50 5.37 -2.95
C ILE A 32 -10.04 5.30 -1.49
N PHE A 33 -8.73 5.09 -1.28
CA PHE A 33 -8.17 5.04 0.07
C PHE A 33 -7.93 6.42 0.67
N GLY A 34 -7.84 7.45 -0.16
CA GLY A 34 -7.61 8.81 0.28
C GLY A 34 -6.66 9.56 -0.62
N SER A 35 -6.17 10.70 -0.13
CA SER A 35 -5.24 11.54 -0.87
C SER A 35 -3.92 10.82 -1.12
N ALA A 36 -3.40 10.96 -2.35
CA ALA A 36 -2.09 10.42 -2.70
C ALA A 36 -0.95 11.16 -1.97
N ARG A 37 -1.25 12.30 -1.35
CA ARG A 37 -0.28 13.05 -0.55
C ARG A 37 -0.24 12.59 0.90
N ASP A 38 -1.08 11.62 1.25
CA ASP A 38 -1.15 11.08 2.58
C ASP A 38 -0.93 9.57 2.55
N ASN A 39 -0.91 8.95 3.72
CA ASN A 39 -0.70 7.52 3.85
C ASN A 39 -1.98 6.76 3.45
N TYR A 40 -1.89 5.91 2.42
CA TYR A 40 -3.03 5.12 1.96
C TYR A 40 -3.60 4.21 3.06
N LYS A 41 -2.75 3.82 4.03
CA LYS A 41 -3.17 2.93 5.11
C LYS A 41 -4.28 3.50 5.97
N LYS A 42 -4.41 4.83 6.00
CA LYS A 42 -5.49 5.49 6.73
C LYS A 42 -6.86 5.17 6.15
N GLY A 43 -6.93 4.78 4.89
CA GLY A 43 -8.16 4.38 4.23
C GLY A 43 -8.42 2.89 4.23
N CYS A 44 -7.58 2.10 4.89
CA CYS A 44 -7.70 0.65 4.95
C CYS A 44 -8.41 0.19 6.21
N LEU A 45 -9.02 -0.99 6.14
CA LEU A 45 -9.37 -1.73 7.36
C LEU A 45 -8.09 -2.36 7.89
N ILE A 46 -7.87 -2.25 9.19
CA ILE A 46 -6.64 -2.70 9.83
C ILE A 46 -6.96 -3.84 10.78
N HIS A 47 -6.25 -4.94 10.64
CA HIS A 47 -6.35 -6.08 11.54
C HIS A 47 -4.99 -6.32 12.18
N ASP A 48 -4.93 -6.15 13.50
CA ASP A 48 -3.74 -6.43 14.29
C ASP A 48 -3.80 -7.88 14.75
N ARG A 49 -3.04 -8.73 14.08
CA ARG A 49 -3.09 -10.17 14.28
C ARG A 49 -1.99 -10.66 15.20
N ASP A 50 -2.34 -11.57 16.09
CA ASP A 50 -1.37 -12.29 16.91
C ASP A 50 -0.51 -13.16 15.98
N PRO A 51 0.82 -13.03 16.02
CA PRO A 51 1.69 -13.79 15.11
C PRO A 51 1.57 -15.31 15.26
N ARG A 52 1.07 -15.80 16.40
CA ARG A 52 0.88 -17.23 16.62
C ARG A 52 -0.25 -17.80 15.76
N GLU A 53 -1.14 -16.97 15.23
CA GLU A 53 -2.19 -17.41 14.31
C GLU A 53 -1.62 -17.80 12.95
N ILE A 54 -0.50 -17.20 12.55
CA ILE A 54 0.16 -17.45 11.28
C ILE A 54 1.35 -18.40 11.47
N HIS A 55 2.18 -18.11 12.47
CA HIS A 55 3.35 -18.92 12.80
C HIS A 55 2.99 -19.74 14.03
N LEU A 56 2.38 -20.92 13.79
CA LEU A 56 1.91 -21.76 14.89
C LEU A 56 3.06 -22.11 15.82
N PRO A 57 2.82 -22.07 17.13
CA PRO A 57 3.88 -22.40 18.10
C PRO A 57 4.26 -23.87 17.96
N ILE A 58 5.49 -24.11 17.59
CA ILE A 58 6.12 -25.41 17.66
C ILE A 58 6.99 -25.34 18.92
N VAL A 59 6.59 -26.07 19.95
CA VAL A 59 7.25 -25.99 21.24
C VAL A 59 8.14 -27.20 21.42
N GLU A 60 9.41 -26.94 21.75
CA GLU A 60 10.36 -27.99 22.06
C GLU A 60 11.03 -27.61 23.35
N GLY A 61 10.65 -28.33 24.45
CA GLY A 61 11.05 -27.94 25.79
C GLY A 61 10.44 -26.59 26.17
N ASP A 62 11.30 -25.63 26.49
CA ASP A 62 10.88 -24.26 26.80
C ASP A 62 10.95 -23.32 25.60
N TYR A 63 11.28 -23.84 24.42
CA TYR A 63 11.46 -23.02 23.24
C TYR A 63 10.25 -23.07 22.33
N SER A 64 9.78 -21.90 21.90
CA SER A 64 8.71 -21.77 20.89
C SER A 64 9.27 -21.12 19.64
N PHE A 65 8.92 -21.68 18.48
CA PHE A 65 9.34 -21.12 17.19
C PHE A 65 8.41 -20.02 16.69
N SER A 66 7.35 -19.73 17.43
CA SER A 66 6.45 -18.63 17.08
C SER A 66 6.99 -17.32 17.64
N PRO A 67 6.87 -16.21 16.87
CA PRO A 67 7.23 -14.90 17.42
C PRO A 67 6.37 -14.56 18.63
N ASP A 68 6.97 -13.87 19.59
CA ASP A 68 6.29 -13.44 20.81
C ASP A 68 5.37 -12.27 20.52
N PRO A 69 4.05 -12.37 20.76
CA PRO A 69 3.11 -11.28 20.48
C PRO A 69 3.34 -10.04 21.35
N LEU A 70 4.13 -10.13 22.41
CA LEU A 70 4.51 -8.97 23.21
C LEU A 70 5.61 -8.14 22.55
N TRP A 71 6.28 -8.69 21.53
CA TRP A 71 7.37 -8.01 20.83
C TRP A 71 7.03 -7.66 19.40
N VAL A 72 6.16 -8.45 18.76
CA VAL A 72 5.83 -8.24 17.37
C VAL A 72 4.37 -8.58 17.10
N ARG A 73 3.74 -7.80 16.24
CA ARG A 73 2.38 -8.04 15.75
C ARG A 73 2.41 -8.11 14.24
N ILE A 74 1.47 -8.85 13.67
CA ILE A 74 1.27 -8.85 12.23
C ILE A 74 0.11 -7.90 11.96
N VAL A 75 0.39 -6.79 11.28
CA VAL A 75 -0.62 -5.79 10.99
C VAL A 75 -1.00 -5.91 9.53
N GLU A 76 -2.26 -6.22 9.28
CA GLU A 76 -2.79 -6.46 7.94
C GLU A 76 -3.70 -5.31 7.54
N PHE A 77 -3.61 -4.91 6.27
CA PHE A 77 -4.35 -3.78 5.73
C PHE A 77 -5.22 -4.28 4.59
N TYR A 78 -6.53 -4.00 4.68
CA TYR A 78 -7.52 -4.50 3.72
C TYR A 78 -8.27 -3.37 3.06
N CYS A 79 -8.63 -3.56 1.79
CA CYS A 79 -9.51 -2.64 1.10
C CYS A 79 -10.93 -2.79 1.65
N PRO A 80 -11.54 -1.70 2.15
CA PRO A 80 -12.91 -1.76 2.65
C PRO A 80 -13.94 -2.10 1.58
N GLY A 81 -13.62 -1.85 0.31
CA GLY A 81 -14.55 -2.08 -0.79
C GLY A 81 -14.66 -3.53 -1.21
N CYS A 82 -13.54 -4.24 -1.27
CA CYS A 82 -13.55 -5.61 -1.80
C CYS A 82 -12.86 -6.64 -0.90
N GLY A 83 -12.30 -6.21 0.22
CA GLY A 83 -11.65 -7.12 1.16
C GLY A 83 -10.27 -7.60 0.75
N THR A 84 -9.72 -7.10 -0.35
CA THR A 84 -8.36 -7.48 -0.76
C THR A 84 -7.35 -7.00 0.26
N GLN A 85 -6.42 -7.87 0.63
CA GLN A 85 -5.32 -7.50 1.49
C GLN A 85 -4.28 -6.75 0.66
N VAL A 86 -4.07 -5.48 0.99
CA VAL A 86 -3.19 -4.61 0.21
C VAL A 86 -1.78 -4.54 0.77
N ASP A 87 -1.60 -4.82 2.06
CA ASP A 87 -0.28 -4.82 2.67
C ASP A 87 -0.28 -5.61 3.98
N THR A 88 0.90 -6.02 4.40
CA THR A 88 1.11 -6.69 5.69
C THR A 88 2.45 -6.23 6.23
N GLU A 89 2.49 -5.88 7.51
CA GLU A 89 3.72 -5.46 8.16
C GLU A 89 3.90 -6.18 9.50
N TYR A 90 5.15 -6.44 9.85
CA TYR A 90 5.51 -6.92 11.18
C TYR A 90 5.96 -5.70 11.99
N LEU A 91 5.18 -5.34 13.00
CA LEU A 91 5.44 -4.13 13.78
C LEU A 91 5.44 -4.44 15.27
N PRO A 92 6.20 -3.69 16.08
CA PRO A 92 6.07 -3.77 17.53
C PRO A 92 4.65 -3.43 17.98
N PRO A 93 4.17 -3.99 19.10
CA PRO A 93 2.83 -3.66 19.60
C PRO A 93 2.67 -2.15 19.79
N GLY A 94 1.55 -1.62 19.33
CA GLY A 94 1.24 -0.21 19.46
C GLY A 94 2.02 0.73 18.55
N HIS A 95 2.79 0.20 17.60
CA HIS A 95 3.52 1.03 16.67
C HIS A 95 2.56 1.79 15.75
N PRO A 96 2.77 3.10 15.52
CA PRO A 96 1.93 3.85 14.61
C PRO A 96 2.08 3.35 13.17
N LEU A 97 1.11 3.69 12.33
CA LEU A 97 1.16 3.32 10.92
C LEU A 97 2.41 3.89 10.27
N THR A 98 3.14 3.04 9.55
CA THR A 98 4.30 3.51 8.80
C THR A 98 3.84 4.16 7.50
N HIS A 99 4.47 5.27 7.13
CA HIS A 99 4.23 5.92 5.85
C HIS A 99 5.33 5.44 4.90
N ASP A 100 5.18 4.23 4.42
CA ASP A 100 6.24 3.54 3.68
C ASP A 100 6.26 3.90 2.18
N ILE A 101 5.16 4.40 1.65
CA ILE A 101 5.07 4.80 0.26
C ILE A 101 4.76 6.29 0.20
N GLU A 102 5.80 7.08 -0.03
CA GLU A 102 5.70 8.52 -0.23
C GLU A 102 6.17 8.85 -1.64
N ILE A 103 5.31 9.50 -2.40
CA ILE A 103 5.63 9.90 -3.76
C ILE A 103 5.56 11.41 -3.84
N ASP A 104 6.61 12.01 -4.39
CA ASP A 104 6.59 13.45 -4.68
C ASP A 104 5.71 13.68 -5.89
N ILE A 105 4.44 13.95 -5.65
CA ILE A 105 3.42 14.10 -6.69
C ILE A 105 3.77 15.25 -7.64
N ASP A 106 4.23 16.36 -7.09
CA ASP A 106 4.53 17.54 -7.91
C ASP A 106 5.72 17.29 -8.83
N ALA A 107 6.77 16.66 -8.31
CA ALA A 107 7.93 16.31 -9.13
C ALA A 107 7.55 15.29 -10.20
N LEU A 108 6.72 14.31 -9.88
CA LEU A 108 6.27 13.32 -10.83
C LEU A 108 5.46 13.95 -11.97
N LYS A 109 4.51 14.82 -11.63
CA LYS A 109 3.74 15.54 -12.64
C LYS A 109 4.63 16.37 -13.55
N SER A 110 5.61 17.06 -12.96
CA SER A 110 6.54 17.89 -13.73
C SER A 110 7.36 17.05 -14.71
N ARG A 111 7.83 15.88 -14.30
CA ARG A 111 8.61 15.00 -15.16
C ARG A 111 7.76 14.40 -16.28
N LEU A 112 6.49 14.14 -16.02
CA LEU A 112 5.57 13.68 -17.05
C LEU A 112 5.24 14.79 -18.05
N GLU A 113 5.03 16.01 -17.56
CA GLU A 113 4.72 17.16 -18.41
C GLU A 113 5.90 17.56 -19.31
N SER A 114 7.12 17.41 -18.80
CA SER A 114 8.32 17.73 -19.58
C SER A 114 8.65 16.66 -20.61
N GLY A 115 8.01 15.50 -20.55
CA GLY A 115 8.29 14.39 -21.46
C GLY A 115 9.46 13.52 -21.02
N GLU A 116 10.05 13.79 -19.87
CA GLU A 116 11.12 12.96 -19.34
C GLU A 116 10.62 11.55 -19.02
N LEU A 117 9.40 11.45 -18.51
CA LEU A 117 8.73 10.19 -18.21
C LEU A 117 7.44 10.09 -19.01
N VAL A 118 7.06 8.86 -19.31
CA VAL A 118 5.77 8.55 -19.93
C VAL A 118 5.10 7.44 -19.12
N ILE A 119 3.77 7.40 -19.18
CA ILE A 119 3.00 6.32 -18.60
C ILE A 119 2.60 5.38 -19.73
N LYS A 120 2.97 4.10 -19.58
CA LYS A 120 2.62 3.09 -20.57
C LYS A 120 2.17 1.83 -19.83
N ASP A 121 0.94 1.41 -20.10
CA ASP A 121 0.33 0.26 -19.43
C ASP A 121 0.40 0.39 -17.91
N GLN A 122 0.07 1.58 -17.40
CA GLN A 122 0.10 1.91 -15.97
C GLN A 122 1.48 1.86 -15.34
N ARG A 123 2.53 1.91 -16.14
CA ARG A 123 3.92 1.92 -15.66
C ARG A 123 4.60 3.21 -16.08
N LEU A 124 5.52 3.64 -15.25
CA LEU A 124 6.38 4.76 -15.59
C LEU A 124 7.58 4.25 -16.38
N GLU A 125 7.85 4.91 -17.49
CA GLU A 125 9.00 4.59 -18.33
C GLU A 125 9.74 5.87 -18.70
N ALA A 126 11.06 5.78 -18.81
CA ALA A 126 11.83 6.89 -19.33
C ALA A 126 11.52 7.06 -20.81
N ALA A 127 11.28 8.30 -21.22
CA ALA A 127 11.07 8.59 -22.63
C ALA A 127 12.39 8.43 -23.39
N GLN A 128 12.29 7.92 -24.62
CA GLN A 128 13.48 7.72 -25.46
C GLN A 128 13.57 8.77 -26.53
#